data_e6f62f3fcd89d6466a97f6e350cc6c14
#
_entry.id   e6f62f3fcd89d6466a97f6e350cc6c14
#
_cell.length_a   1.000
_cell.length_b   1.000
_cell.length_c   1.000
_cell.angle_alpha   90.00
_cell.angle_beta   90.00
_cell.angle_gamma   90.00
#
_symmetry.space_group_name_H-M   'P 1'
#
loop_
_entity.id
_entity.type
_entity.pdbx_description
1 polymer ?
#
loop_
_entity_poly.entity_id
_entity_poly.type
_entity_poly.pdbx_seq_one_letter_code
_entity_poly.pdbx_strand_id
1 'polypeptide(L)'
;MKVNGREITLDFEFAEGGLQTPGNEPVKGFFIAGNDARFYPADAVINGNSITLSSTYVSAPVAVRYGYGTFFRVNLFNKAGLPAVPFRTDTFAPDTYYRLFADSEIRRFPEAWQLDHGKRLYFGYAQGVGCCAMLQVWKKTGDRRYFDYVEAWADSLVDDKGEIHLYKKETYNLDYINSGKVLFDLYKETKKEKYKLAIENLIDQLKKQPRTTDGGFWH
;
A
#
# COMPACT_ATOMS: atom_id res chain seq x y z
N MET A 1 -9.14 21.16 -18.09
CA MET A 1 -9.36 19.70 -18.21
C MET A 1 -10.85 19.43 -18.44
N LYS A 2 -11.16 18.60 -19.42
CA LYS A 2 -12.54 18.18 -19.77
C LYS A 2 -12.57 16.65 -19.88
N VAL A 3 -13.60 16.02 -19.35
CA VAL A 3 -13.80 14.56 -19.42
C VAL A 3 -14.94 14.29 -20.40
N ASN A 4 -14.72 13.38 -21.33
CA ASN A 4 -15.72 12.93 -22.29
C ASN A 4 -15.68 11.39 -22.41
N GLY A 5 -16.61 10.74 -21.72
CA GLY A 5 -16.67 9.28 -21.66
C GLY A 5 -15.36 8.65 -21.12
N ARG A 6 -14.62 7.97 -21.99
CA ARG A 6 -13.36 7.29 -21.63
C ARG A 6 -12.10 8.16 -21.81
N GLU A 7 -12.26 9.40 -22.20
CA GLU A 7 -11.18 10.30 -22.56
C GLU A 7 -11.12 11.54 -21.66
N ILE A 8 -9.92 12.05 -21.45
CA ILE A 8 -9.65 13.33 -20.83
C ILE A 8 -8.92 14.22 -21.83
N THR A 9 -9.41 15.44 -22.02
CA THR A 9 -8.72 16.48 -22.77
C THR A 9 -8.13 17.51 -21.82
N LEU A 10 -6.85 17.81 -21.98
CA LEU A 10 -6.11 18.85 -21.29
C LEU A 10 -5.76 19.96 -22.26
N ASP A 11 -6.09 21.19 -21.91
CA ASP A 11 -5.64 22.40 -22.61
C ASP A 11 -4.39 22.95 -21.91
N PHE A 12 -3.35 23.30 -22.66
CA PHE A 12 -2.09 23.82 -22.16
C PHE A 12 -1.99 25.32 -22.42
N GLU A 13 -1.61 26.06 -21.39
CA GLU A 13 -1.24 27.47 -21.48
C GLU A 13 0.21 27.59 -22.01
N PHE A 14 0.55 28.75 -22.56
CA PHE A 14 1.88 29.04 -23.15
C PHE A 14 2.29 28.03 -24.22
N ALA A 15 1.32 27.50 -24.97
CA ALA A 15 1.50 26.54 -26.03
C ALA A 15 1.09 27.13 -27.40
N GLU A 16 1.28 28.43 -27.59
CA GLU A 16 1.05 29.12 -28.84
C GLU A 16 1.87 28.46 -29.96
N GLY A 17 1.22 28.14 -31.06
CA GLY A 17 1.80 27.36 -32.14
C GLY A 17 1.71 25.84 -31.95
N GLY A 18 1.21 25.36 -30.79
CA GLY A 18 0.92 23.97 -30.51
C GLY A 18 1.98 23.24 -29.70
N LEU A 19 1.67 21.98 -29.40
CA LEU A 19 2.53 21.04 -28.69
C LEU A 19 3.28 20.15 -29.69
N GLN A 20 4.38 19.57 -29.26
CA GLN A 20 5.20 18.65 -30.06
C GLN A 20 6.00 17.68 -29.20
N THR A 21 6.48 16.62 -29.83
CA THR A 21 7.50 15.71 -29.28
C THR A 21 8.73 15.70 -30.20
N PRO A 22 9.93 15.44 -29.70
CA PRO A 22 11.12 15.27 -30.54
C PRO A 22 10.89 14.15 -31.56
N GLY A 23 11.18 14.44 -32.85
CA GLY A 23 11.06 13.46 -33.92
C GLY A 23 9.64 12.89 -34.14
N ASN A 24 8.60 13.56 -33.68
CA ASN A 24 7.22 13.08 -33.70
C ASN A 24 7.04 11.72 -33.01
N GLU A 25 7.86 11.42 -32.00
CA GLU A 25 7.67 10.23 -31.19
C GLU A 25 6.32 10.25 -30.46
N PRO A 26 5.76 9.09 -30.09
CA PRO A 26 4.60 9.03 -29.19
C PRO A 26 4.84 9.82 -27.90
N VAL A 27 3.84 10.53 -27.44
CA VAL A 27 3.91 11.28 -26.16
C VAL A 27 4.10 10.31 -25.01
N LYS A 28 5.03 10.62 -24.10
CA LYS A 28 5.39 9.76 -22.97
C LYS A 28 5.16 10.50 -21.63
N GLY A 29 4.87 9.74 -20.58
CA GLY A 29 4.83 10.24 -19.21
C GLY A 29 3.46 10.62 -18.69
N PHE A 30 2.37 10.34 -19.42
CA PHE A 30 1.00 10.50 -18.95
C PHE A 30 0.46 9.25 -18.28
N PHE A 31 -0.26 9.46 -17.19
CA PHE A 31 -1.03 8.45 -16.47
C PHE A 31 -2.40 9.01 -16.14
N ILE A 32 -3.44 8.17 -16.25
CA ILE A 32 -4.80 8.52 -15.87
C ILE A 32 -5.35 7.53 -14.86
N ALA A 33 -6.29 8.01 -14.03
CA ALA A 33 -6.96 7.19 -13.02
C ALA A 33 -8.47 7.48 -13.00
N GLY A 34 -9.23 6.46 -12.62
CA GLY A 34 -10.62 6.59 -12.20
C GLY A 34 -10.74 7.00 -10.72
N ASN A 35 -11.96 6.91 -10.16
CA ASN A 35 -12.23 7.20 -8.75
C ASN A 35 -11.51 6.24 -7.77
N ASP A 36 -11.01 5.12 -8.26
CA ASP A 36 -10.22 4.16 -7.50
C ASP A 36 -8.79 4.63 -7.20
N ALA A 37 -8.40 5.81 -7.71
CA ALA A 37 -7.09 6.43 -7.58
C ALA A 37 -5.91 5.56 -8.09
N ARG A 38 -6.20 4.55 -8.93
CA ARG A 38 -5.18 3.73 -9.59
C ARG A 38 -4.78 4.36 -10.90
N PHE A 39 -3.50 4.72 -11.02
CA PHE A 39 -2.96 5.35 -12.20
C PHE A 39 -2.41 4.31 -13.18
N TYR A 40 -2.88 4.38 -14.41
CA TYR A 40 -2.43 3.55 -15.53
C TYR A 40 -1.81 4.40 -16.62
N PRO A 41 -0.82 3.89 -17.35
CA PRO A 41 -0.29 4.57 -18.53
C PRO A 41 -1.43 4.96 -19.48
N ALA A 42 -1.34 6.15 -20.05
CA ALA A 42 -2.31 6.67 -20.99
C ALA A 42 -1.67 6.87 -22.37
N ASP A 43 -2.42 6.50 -23.40
CA ASP A 43 -2.18 6.94 -24.77
C ASP A 43 -2.54 8.43 -24.85
N ALA A 44 -1.70 9.20 -25.54
CA ALA A 44 -1.82 10.64 -25.61
C ALA A 44 -1.74 11.13 -27.06
N VAL A 45 -2.75 11.86 -27.50
CA VAL A 45 -2.85 12.44 -28.86
C VAL A 45 -2.82 13.96 -28.77
N ILE A 46 -1.84 14.57 -29.43
CA ILE A 46 -1.71 16.03 -29.53
C ILE A 46 -2.72 16.58 -30.53
N ASN A 47 -3.47 17.60 -30.11
CA ASN A 47 -4.46 18.34 -30.91
C ASN A 47 -4.20 19.85 -30.76
N GLY A 48 -3.22 20.39 -31.51
CA GLY A 48 -2.81 21.78 -31.39
C GLY A 48 -2.19 22.07 -30.03
N ASN A 49 -2.84 22.88 -29.19
CA ASN A 49 -2.42 23.22 -27.83
C ASN A 49 -3.09 22.34 -26.75
N SER A 50 -3.76 21.29 -27.16
CA SER A 50 -4.40 20.34 -26.23
C SER A 50 -3.90 18.93 -26.45
N ILE A 51 -4.12 18.06 -25.44
CA ILE A 51 -3.86 16.60 -25.50
C ILE A 51 -5.10 15.86 -25.08
N THR A 52 -5.47 14.87 -25.86
CA THR A 52 -6.50 13.88 -25.48
C THR A 52 -5.82 12.62 -24.97
N LEU A 53 -6.25 12.16 -23.79
CA LEU A 53 -5.70 11.01 -23.07
C LEU A 53 -6.76 9.91 -22.96
N SER A 54 -6.34 8.66 -23.18
CA SER A 54 -7.17 7.48 -22.95
C SER A 54 -6.33 6.31 -22.41
N SER A 55 -7.01 5.32 -21.81
CA SER A 55 -6.37 4.06 -21.41
C SER A 55 -7.39 2.94 -21.46
N THR A 56 -6.97 1.77 -21.93
CA THR A 56 -7.81 0.56 -21.94
C THR A 56 -8.19 0.10 -20.54
N TYR A 57 -7.37 0.46 -19.52
CA TYR A 57 -7.57 0.08 -18.13
C TYR A 57 -8.49 1.03 -17.36
N VAL A 58 -8.86 2.20 -17.92
CA VAL A 58 -9.66 3.21 -17.23
C VAL A 58 -10.87 3.59 -18.05
N SER A 59 -12.04 3.14 -17.65
CA SER A 59 -13.30 3.38 -18.37
C SER A 59 -13.96 4.73 -18.04
N ALA A 60 -13.66 5.28 -16.86
CA ALA A 60 -14.20 6.56 -16.37
C ALA A 60 -13.07 7.36 -15.72
N PRO A 61 -12.21 8.01 -16.50
CA PRO A 61 -11.07 8.73 -15.97
C PRO A 61 -11.50 10.04 -15.30
N VAL A 62 -10.88 10.34 -14.14
CA VAL A 62 -11.15 11.57 -13.35
C VAL A 62 -9.88 12.34 -13.03
N ALA A 63 -8.70 11.75 -13.23
CA ALA A 63 -7.44 12.34 -12.83
C ALA A 63 -6.33 12.04 -13.83
N VAL A 64 -5.39 13.00 -13.93
CA VAL A 64 -4.20 12.90 -14.78
C VAL A 64 -2.96 13.23 -13.99
N ARG A 65 -1.87 12.51 -14.30
CA ARG A 65 -0.50 12.83 -13.88
C ARG A 65 0.41 12.84 -15.08
N TYR A 66 1.32 13.83 -15.13
CA TYR A 66 2.34 13.92 -16.15
C TYR A 66 3.71 14.06 -15.48
N GLY A 67 4.67 13.19 -15.83
CA GLY A 67 6.01 13.22 -15.26
C GLY A 67 6.05 13.09 -13.73
N TYR A 68 5.00 12.55 -13.11
CA TYR A 68 4.83 12.50 -11.66
C TYR A 68 5.29 11.16 -11.10
N GLY A 69 6.55 11.06 -10.72
CA GLY A 69 7.18 9.87 -10.14
C GLY A 69 8.70 9.94 -10.18
N THR A 70 9.36 8.88 -9.68
CA THR A 70 10.81 8.89 -9.45
C THR A 70 11.66 8.72 -10.70
N PHE A 71 11.12 8.23 -11.82
CA PHE A 71 11.94 8.00 -13.02
C PHE A 71 11.09 7.87 -14.30
N PHE A 72 10.46 8.97 -14.72
CA PHE A 72 9.71 8.97 -15.98
C PHE A 72 10.43 9.70 -17.09
N ARG A 73 10.50 9.06 -18.26
CA ARG A 73 10.86 9.76 -19.48
C ARG A 73 9.66 10.55 -19.96
N VAL A 74 9.80 11.86 -20.01
CA VAL A 74 8.81 12.81 -20.55
C VAL A 74 9.38 13.45 -21.81
N ASN A 75 8.53 13.75 -22.79
CA ASN A 75 8.97 14.26 -24.08
C ASN A 75 8.02 15.29 -24.69
N LEU A 76 7.18 15.94 -23.87
CA LEU A 76 6.24 16.96 -24.34
C LEU A 76 6.86 18.34 -24.29
N PHE A 77 6.80 19.07 -25.39
CA PHE A 77 7.30 20.44 -25.53
C PHE A 77 6.25 21.32 -26.25
N ASN A 78 6.34 22.63 -26.06
CA ASN A 78 5.67 23.56 -26.94
C ASN A 78 6.52 23.83 -28.19
N LYS A 79 5.98 24.57 -29.16
CA LYS A 79 6.71 24.92 -30.42
C LYS A 79 7.90 25.86 -30.20
N ALA A 80 7.96 26.55 -29.06
CA ALA A 80 9.13 27.34 -28.67
C ALA A 80 10.26 26.47 -28.06
N GLY A 81 10.08 25.15 -27.94
CA GLY A 81 11.08 24.21 -27.40
C GLY A 81 11.12 24.15 -25.88
N LEU A 82 10.15 24.73 -25.18
CA LEU A 82 10.06 24.63 -23.71
C LEU A 82 9.35 23.34 -23.32
N PRO A 83 9.91 22.57 -22.37
CA PRO A 83 9.30 21.33 -21.89
C PRO A 83 8.05 21.62 -21.02
N ALA A 84 7.05 20.76 -21.12
CA ALA A 84 5.95 20.75 -20.17
C ALA A 84 6.46 20.35 -18.77
N VAL A 85 6.09 21.11 -17.75
CA VAL A 85 6.44 20.80 -16.35
C VAL A 85 5.63 19.61 -15.84
N PRO A 86 6.17 18.79 -14.93
CA PRO A 86 5.42 17.73 -14.26
C PRO A 86 4.21 18.30 -13.49
N PHE A 87 3.07 17.63 -13.58
CA PHE A 87 1.86 18.04 -12.87
C PHE A 87 0.95 16.86 -12.49
N ARG A 88 0.00 17.15 -11.62
CA ARG A 88 -1.14 16.29 -11.28
C ARG A 88 -2.41 17.11 -11.22
N THR A 89 -3.54 16.49 -11.57
CA THR A 89 -4.88 17.11 -11.45
C THR A 89 -5.67 16.52 -10.29
N ASP A 90 -5.18 15.42 -9.70
CA ASP A 90 -5.86 14.75 -8.61
C ASP A 90 -5.69 15.46 -7.28
N THR A 91 -6.75 15.37 -6.47
CA THR A 91 -6.80 15.79 -5.06
C THR A 91 -7.05 14.57 -4.17
N PHE A 92 -6.67 13.37 -4.62
CA PHE A 92 -6.89 12.16 -3.84
C PHE A 92 -6.26 12.31 -2.46
N ALA A 93 -7.08 12.07 -1.43
CA ALA A 93 -6.65 12.21 -0.06
C ALA A 93 -5.57 11.16 0.29
N PRO A 94 -4.64 11.46 1.20
CA PRO A 94 -3.64 10.49 1.66
C PRO A 94 -4.24 9.17 2.15
N ASP A 95 -5.47 9.20 2.68
CA ASP A 95 -6.21 8.01 3.12
C ASP A 95 -6.61 7.05 1.99
N THR A 96 -6.55 7.47 0.74
CA THR A 96 -6.72 6.57 -0.40
C THR A 96 -5.52 5.62 -0.56
N TYR A 97 -4.30 6.10 -0.35
CA TYR A 97 -3.09 5.33 -0.63
C TYR A 97 -2.88 4.15 0.34
N TYR A 98 -3.17 4.32 1.63
CA TYR A 98 -3.04 3.19 2.57
C TYR A 98 -4.08 2.11 2.30
N ARG A 99 -5.31 2.48 1.85
CA ARG A 99 -6.32 1.51 1.40
C ARG A 99 -5.84 0.76 0.16
N LEU A 100 -5.38 1.48 -0.85
CA LEU A 100 -4.86 0.88 -2.09
C LEU A 100 -3.69 -0.07 -1.81
N PHE A 101 -2.80 0.31 -0.90
CA PHE A 101 -1.70 -0.55 -0.47
C PHE A 101 -2.22 -1.81 0.22
N ALA A 102 -3.07 -1.67 1.23
CA ALA A 102 -3.64 -2.79 1.97
C ALA A 102 -4.44 -3.76 1.07
N ASP A 103 -5.29 -3.23 0.19
CA ASP A 103 -6.03 -4.03 -0.79
C ASP A 103 -5.11 -4.73 -1.80
N SER A 104 -4.00 -4.11 -2.16
CA SER A 104 -2.98 -4.71 -3.02
C SER A 104 -2.31 -5.88 -2.32
N GLU A 105 -1.94 -5.72 -1.06
CA GLU A 105 -1.29 -6.79 -0.28
C GLU A 105 -2.23 -7.98 -0.05
N ILE A 106 -3.50 -7.76 0.30
CA ILE A 106 -4.49 -8.85 0.44
C ILE A 106 -4.69 -9.60 -0.87
N ARG A 107 -4.68 -8.91 -2.03
CA ARG A 107 -4.78 -9.59 -3.33
C ARG A 107 -3.56 -10.40 -3.69
N ARG A 108 -2.37 -9.91 -3.35
CA ARG A 108 -1.09 -10.62 -3.60
C ARG A 108 -0.89 -11.78 -2.65
N PHE A 109 -1.34 -11.61 -1.43
CA PHE A 109 -1.18 -12.53 -0.32
C PHE A 109 -2.54 -12.75 0.35
N PRO A 110 -3.39 -13.63 -0.21
CA PRO A 110 -4.75 -13.87 0.30
C PRO A 110 -4.80 -14.29 1.77
N GLU A 111 -3.73 -14.89 2.27
CA GLU A 111 -3.56 -15.23 3.68
C GLU A 111 -2.35 -14.50 4.28
N ALA A 112 -2.52 -13.94 5.48
CA ALA A 112 -1.52 -13.04 6.06
C ALA A 112 -0.18 -13.72 6.39
N TRP A 113 -0.13 -15.05 6.50
CA TRP A 113 1.16 -15.76 6.63
C TRP A 113 2.01 -15.69 5.36
N GLN A 114 1.41 -15.39 4.20
CA GLN A 114 2.11 -15.24 2.92
C GLN A 114 2.80 -13.86 2.78
N LEU A 115 2.47 -12.90 3.64
CA LEU A 115 3.13 -11.59 3.65
C LEU A 115 4.65 -11.75 3.67
N ASP A 116 5.35 -10.86 2.97
CA ASP A 116 6.79 -10.93 2.77
C ASP A 116 7.24 -12.27 2.11
N HIS A 117 6.42 -12.78 1.18
CA HIS A 117 6.67 -14.04 0.47
C HIS A 117 6.86 -15.25 1.41
N GLY A 118 6.18 -15.25 2.55
CA GLY A 118 6.16 -16.35 3.50
C GLY A 118 5.83 -17.69 2.83
N LYS A 119 6.57 -18.75 3.18
CA LYS A 119 6.40 -20.09 2.59
C LYS A 119 5.72 -21.08 3.53
N ARG A 120 5.41 -20.66 4.75
CA ARG A 120 4.77 -21.47 5.78
C ARG A 120 4.04 -20.58 6.78
N LEU A 121 3.07 -21.17 7.49
CA LEU A 121 2.43 -20.55 8.63
C LEU A 121 3.48 -20.26 9.72
N TYR A 122 3.65 -19.00 10.07
CA TYR A 122 4.69 -18.56 10.98
C TYR A 122 4.30 -17.27 11.72
N PHE A 123 4.63 -17.21 13.02
CA PHE A 123 4.44 -16.02 13.86
C PHE A 123 5.68 -15.14 13.79
N GLY A 124 6.04 -14.71 12.59
CA GLY A 124 7.29 -14.01 12.32
C GLY A 124 7.16 -12.50 12.34
N TYR A 125 8.31 -11.83 12.45
CA TYR A 125 8.42 -10.38 12.49
C TYR A 125 7.72 -9.68 11.30
N ALA A 126 8.00 -10.10 10.08
CA ALA A 126 7.46 -9.47 8.87
C ALA A 126 5.93 -9.55 8.80
N GLN A 127 5.37 -10.73 9.09
CA GLN A 127 3.92 -10.93 9.16
C GLN A 127 3.32 -10.04 10.24
N GLY A 128 3.95 -9.95 11.41
CA GLY A 128 3.51 -9.09 12.51
C GLY A 128 3.47 -7.61 12.13
N VAL A 129 4.48 -7.10 11.42
CA VAL A 129 4.51 -5.70 10.90
C VAL A 129 3.36 -5.46 9.93
N GLY A 130 3.18 -6.35 8.94
CA GLY A 130 2.11 -6.26 7.97
C GLY A 130 0.73 -6.31 8.62
N CYS A 131 0.51 -7.24 9.55
CA CYS A 131 -0.75 -7.37 10.28
C CYS A 131 -1.04 -6.14 11.17
N CYS A 132 -0.03 -5.57 11.84
CA CYS A 132 -0.19 -4.30 12.55
C CYS A 132 -0.65 -3.17 11.62
N ALA A 133 -0.06 -3.07 10.42
CA ALA A 133 -0.49 -2.08 9.42
C ALA A 133 -1.94 -2.29 8.98
N MET A 134 -2.35 -3.54 8.71
CA MET A 134 -3.75 -3.86 8.37
C MET A 134 -4.73 -3.46 9.48
N LEU A 135 -4.39 -3.70 10.76
CA LEU A 135 -5.21 -3.27 11.89
C LEU A 135 -5.31 -1.74 11.98
N GLN A 136 -4.26 -0.98 11.64
CA GLN A 136 -4.36 0.49 11.57
C GLN A 136 -5.29 0.94 10.44
N VAL A 137 -5.26 0.28 9.29
CA VAL A 137 -6.20 0.56 8.19
C VAL A 137 -7.64 0.26 8.64
N TRP A 138 -7.88 -0.88 9.29
CA TRP A 138 -9.18 -1.19 9.88
C TRP A 138 -9.65 -0.11 10.86
N LYS A 139 -8.84 0.26 11.85
CA LYS A 139 -9.19 1.29 12.85
C LYS A 139 -9.57 2.63 12.20
N LYS A 140 -8.91 2.98 11.11
CA LYS A 140 -9.13 4.25 10.42
C LYS A 140 -10.32 4.22 9.47
N THR A 141 -10.64 3.07 8.91
CA THR A 141 -11.65 2.93 7.85
C THR A 141 -12.97 2.32 8.34
N GLY A 142 -12.93 1.55 9.42
CA GLY A 142 -14.04 0.70 9.87
C GLY A 142 -14.25 -0.55 9.00
N ASP A 143 -13.45 -0.74 7.94
CA ASP A 143 -13.60 -1.87 7.02
C ASP A 143 -13.08 -3.16 7.67
N ARG A 144 -14.03 -4.03 8.03
CA ARG A 144 -13.78 -5.26 8.76
C ARG A 144 -12.88 -6.26 8.02
N ARG A 145 -12.80 -6.21 6.69
CA ARG A 145 -11.96 -7.12 5.89
C ARG A 145 -10.49 -7.11 6.34
N TYR A 146 -9.96 -5.96 6.73
CA TYR A 146 -8.59 -5.86 7.21
C TYR A 146 -8.40 -6.50 8.58
N PHE A 147 -9.41 -6.41 9.46
CA PHE A 147 -9.40 -7.08 10.76
C PHE A 147 -9.51 -8.60 10.58
N ASP A 148 -10.47 -9.07 9.80
CA ASP A 148 -10.75 -10.49 9.58
C ASP A 148 -9.53 -11.20 8.95
N TYR A 149 -8.81 -10.51 8.06
CA TYR A 149 -7.57 -10.99 7.47
C TYR A 149 -6.49 -11.28 8.54
N VAL A 150 -6.35 -10.39 9.52
CA VAL A 150 -5.41 -10.54 10.62
C VAL A 150 -5.88 -11.56 11.65
N GLU A 151 -7.17 -11.57 11.96
CA GLU A 151 -7.77 -12.53 12.90
C GLU A 151 -7.61 -13.96 12.39
N ALA A 152 -7.85 -14.22 11.10
CA ALA A 152 -7.68 -15.54 10.50
C ALA A 152 -6.23 -16.05 10.64
N TRP A 153 -5.23 -15.18 10.46
CA TRP A 153 -3.83 -15.52 10.68
C TRP A 153 -3.54 -15.86 12.14
N ALA A 154 -4.01 -15.04 13.07
CA ALA A 154 -3.78 -15.28 14.50
C ALA A 154 -4.52 -16.54 14.99
N ASP A 155 -5.76 -16.76 14.51
CA ASP A 155 -6.55 -17.96 14.85
C ASP A 155 -5.88 -19.24 14.37
N SER A 156 -5.17 -19.21 13.24
CA SER A 156 -4.41 -20.36 12.71
C SER A 156 -3.14 -20.65 13.51
N LEU A 157 -2.64 -19.68 14.29
CA LEU A 157 -1.38 -19.80 15.01
C LEU A 157 -1.53 -20.00 16.50
N VAL A 158 -2.62 -19.49 17.09
CA VAL A 158 -2.83 -19.50 18.55
C VAL A 158 -3.92 -20.50 18.88
N ASP A 159 -3.58 -21.54 19.63
CA ASP A 159 -4.54 -22.53 20.11
C ASP A 159 -5.37 -22.03 21.32
N ASP A 160 -6.34 -22.82 21.75
CA ASP A 160 -7.23 -22.47 22.86
C ASP A 160 -6.52 -22.33 24.22
N LYS A 161 -5.29 -22.83 24.33
CA LYS A 161 -4.44 -22.69 25.54
C LYS A 161 -3.52 -21.48 25.47
N GLY A 162 -3.55 -20.71 24.36
CA GLY A 162 -2.65 -19.58 24.12
C GLY A 162 -1.25 -19.99 23.67
N GLU A 163 -1.06 -21.26 23.31
CA GLU A 163 0.21 -21.70 22.72
C GLU A 163 0.30 -21.20 21.27
N ILE A 164 1.45 -20.64 20.92
CA ILE A 164 1.70 -20.07 19.58
C ILE A 164 2.51 -21.06 18.77
N HIS A 165 2.01 -21.40 17.59
CA HIS A 165 2.64 -22.36 16.68
C HIS A 165 4.09 -21.98 16.36
N LEU A 166 5.02 -22.92 16.54
CA LEU A 166 6.47 -22.78 16.37
C LEU A 166 7.16 -21.73 17.28
N TYR A 167 6.43 -21.09 18.19
CA TYR A 167 7.03 -20.23 19.20
C TYR A 167 7.71 -21.04 20.30
N LYS A 168 8.92 -20.63 20.66
CA LYS A 168 9.70 -21.24 21.75
C LYS A 168 10.24 -20.13 22.65
N LYS A 169 9.66 -19.97 23.82
CA LYS A 169 10.00 -18.94 24.79
C LYS A 169 11.48 -18.96 25.16
N GLU A 170 12.03 -20.14 25.31
CA GLU A 170 13.40 -20.39 25.76
C GLU A 170 14.47 -19.93 24.75
N THR A 171 14.06 -19.63 23.52
CA THR A 171 14.98 -19.07 22.51
C THR A 171 15.24 -17.60 22.73
N TYR A 172 14.40 -16.92 23.52
CA TYR A 172 14.47 -15.49 23.76
C TYR A 172 14.50 -14.63 22.48
N ASN A 173 13.92 -15.14 21.38
CA ASN A 173 13.89 -14.42 20.11
C ASN A 173 12.88 -13.26 20.16
N LEU A 174 13.37 -12.03 19.99
CA LEU A 174 12.54 -10.82 20.03
C LEU A 174 11.65 -10.62 18.78
N ASP A 175 11.93 -11.30 17.67
CA ASP A 175 11.10 -11.22 16.47
C ASP A 175 9.65 -11.67 16.73
N TYR A 176 9.45 -12.65 17.61
CA TYR A 176 8.11 -13.08 18.02
C TYR A 176 7.35 -12.01 18.80
N ILE A 177 8.09 -11.23 19.60
CA ILE A 177 7.47 -10.19 20.44
C ILE A 177 6.81 -9.09 19.59
N ASN A 178 7.43 -8.73 18.47
CA ASN A 178 6.82 -7.75 17.56
C ASN A 178 5.46 -8.21 17.04
N SER A 179 5.34 -9.46 16.64
CA SER A 179 4.08 -10.06 16.17
C SER A 179 3.01 -10.10 17.26
N GLY A 180 3.41 -10.21 18.52
CA GLY A 180 2.51 -10.20 19.67
C GLY A 180 1.68 -8.94 19.83
N LYS A 181 2.11 -7.80 19.25
CA LYS A 181 1.35 -6.54 19.28
C LYS A 181 -0.05 -6.71 18.68
N VAL A 182 -0.18 -7.54 17.66
CA VAL A 182 -1.45 -7.83 16.98
C VAL A 182 -2.49 -8.40 17.94
N LEU A 183 -2.05 -9.27 18.86
CA LEU A 183 -2.93 -9.98 19.79
C LEU A 183 -3.68 -9.04 20.75
N PHE A 184 -3.09 -7.89 21.10
CA PHE A 184 -3.76 -6.91 21.96
C PHE A 184 -5.00 -6.31 21.29
N ASP A 185 -4.91 -5.95 20.01
CA ASP A 185 -6.05 -5.42 19.27
C ASP A 185 -7.11 -6.50 19.04
N LEU A 186 -6.67 -7.72 18.70
CA LEU A 186 -7.58 -8.86 18.55
C LEU A 186 -8.31 -9.19 19.86
N TYR A 187 -7.60 -9.26 21.00
CA TYR A 187 -8.23 -9.50 22.29
C TYR A 187 -9.19 -8.39 22.70
N LYS A 188 -8.80 -7.13 22.46
CA LYS A 188 -9.65 -5.98 22.75
C LYS A 188 -10.99 -6.04 22.02
N GLU A 189 -10.98 -6.47 20.77
CA GLU A 189 -12.17 -6.53 19.92
C GLU A 189 -12.99 -7.80 20.14
N THR A 190 -12.34 -8.96 20.20
CA THR A 190 -13.02 -10.27 20.18
C THR A 190 -13.28 -10.87 21.55
N LYS A 191 -12.50 -10.48 22.57
CA LYS A 191 -12.47 -11.07 23.91
C LYS A 191 -12.13 -12.58 23.94
N LYS A 192 -11.55 -13.12 22.87
CA LYS A 192 -11.11 -14.53 22.84
C LYS A 192 -9.99 -14.75 23.86
N GLU A 193 -10.24 -15.62 24.86
CA GLU A 193 -9.30 -15.86 25.98
C GLU A 193 -7.94 -16.37 25.50
N LYS A 194 -7.89 -17.13 24.41
CA LYS A 194 -6.64 -17.61 23.81
C LYS A 194 -5.64 -16.49 23.49
N TYR A 195 -6.11 -15.34 23.00
CA TYR A 195 -5.22 -14.19 22.72
C TYR A 195 -4.63 -13.60 23.99
N LYS A 196 -5.42 -13.53 25.08
CA LYS A 196 -4.93 -13.07 26.36
C LYS A 196 -3.84 -14.01 26.91
N LEU A 197 -4.08 -15.32 26.89
CA LEU A 197 -3.11 -16.32 27.32
C LEU A 197 -1.80 -16.23 26.49
N ALA A 198 -1.92 -16.05 25.19
CA ALA A 198 -0.74 -15.87 24.31
C ALA A 198 0.01 -14.57 24.64
N ILE A 199 -0.69 -13.48 24.92
CA ILE A 199 -0.08 -12.20 25.36
C ILE A 199 0.68 -12.42 26.68
N GLU A 200 0.09 -13.08 27.65
CA GLU A 200 0.73 -13.37 28.93
C GLU A 200 2.01 -14.20 28.76
N ASN A 201 1.99 -15.17 27.85
CA ASN A 201 3.14 -15.99 27.51
C ASN A 201 4.29 -15.16 26.90
N LEU A 202 3.98 -14.24 25.99
CA LEU A 202 4.98 -13.33 25.40
C LEU A 202 5.51 -12.31 26.43
N ILE A 203 4.65 -11.81 27.31
CA ILE A 203 5.06 -10.92 28.41
C ILE A 203 6.00 -11.65 29.39
N ASP A 204 5.75 -12.92 29.67
CA ASP A 204 6.64 -13.72 30.53
C ASP A 204 8.04 -13.90 29.91
N GLN A 205 8.12 -14.09 28.57
CA GLN A 205 9.42 -14.03 27.88
C GLN A 205 10.12 -12.70 28.13
N LEU A 206 9.43 -11.55 27.89
CA LEU A 206 10.03 -10.22 28.04
C LEU A 206 10.53 -9.96 29.45
N LYS A 207 9.83 -10.44 30.49
CA LYS A 207 10.27 -10.31 31.89
C LYS A 207 11.56 -11.08 32.16
N LYS A 208 11.78 -12.19 31.44
CA LYS A 208 12.93 -13.08 31.59
C LYS A 208 14.00 -12.86 30.52
N GLN A 209 13.75 -11.94 29.57
CA GLN A 209 14.67 -11.67 28.45
C GLN A 209 16.06 -11.30 28.97
N PRO A 210 17.13 -11.95 28.50
CA PRO A 210 18.50 -11.59 28.82
C PRO A 210 18.78 -10.13 28.53
N ARG A 211 19.63 -9.53 29.37
CA ARG A 211 20.02 -8.13 29.27
C ARG A 211 21.50 -7.99 29.01
N THR A 212 21.85 -6.93 28.28
CA THR A 212 23.23 -6.48 28.17
C THR A 212 23.69 -5.84 29.49
N THR A 213 24.99 -5.60 29.66
CA THR A 213 25.57 -5.01 30.86
C THR A 213 25.02 -3.62 31.16
N ASP A 214 24.60 -2.88 30.15
CA ASP A 214 23.96 -1.55 30.20
C ASP A 214 22.43 -1.60 30.26
N GLY A 215 21.84 -2.79 30.41
CA GLY A 215 20.41 -2.99 30.66
C GLY A 215 19.52 -3.10 29.40
N GLY A 216 20.09 -3.01 28.19
CA GLY A 216 19.37 -3.23 26.95
C GLY A 216 18.89 -4.69 26.80
N PHE A 217 17.84 -4.91 26.01
CA PHE A 217 17.44 -6.27 25.63
C PHE A 217 18.53 -6.89 24.74
N TRP A 218 18.95 -8.08 25.10
CA TRP A 218 19.78 -8.88 24.23
C TRP A 218 18.92 -9.55 23.14
N HIS A 219 19.45 -9.61 21.91
CA HIS A 219 18.75 -10.20 20.74
C HIS A 219 19.73 -11.06 19.93
#